data_8d5da6c6abdeacc9322711376cd07042
#
_entry.id   8d5da6c6abdeacc9322711376cd07042
#
_cell.length_a   1.000
_cell.length_b   1.000
_cell.length_c   1.000
_cell.angle_alpha   90.00
_cell.angle_beta   90.00
_cell.angle_gamma   90.00
#
_symmetry.space_group_name_H-M   'P 1'
#
loop_
_entity.id
_entity.type
_entity.pdbx_description
1 polymer ?
#
loop_
_entity_poly.entity_id
_entity_poly.type
_entity_poly.pdbx_seq_one_letter_code
_entity_poly.pdbx_strand_id
1 'polypeptide(L)'
;MPRSFQPRPDPSSRLMWAGLCAVALGLAALPDQAAAQGRLDAQYEATLAGIPVGKGAWTVDIGDDQFSAAANGGTSGLLKAFAGGSGTGAAQGRVVNGALVSTNYSASTTTSKKTESIHMALANGTVKEYGIEPDPPVDPDRIPVTDAQRRGVYDPMSGAMIHVPGTADPLSPEACHTGAPIFDGRMRYDLSLDFKRMETVRAEKGYQGPVVVCAVYFTPVAGYIPDRAVIKYLSAQRHIEIAFAPIAGTRILVPFRMVIPTPLGTAMLEATQFITQARVAKTQ
;
A
#
# COMPACT_ATOMS: atom_id res chain seq x y z
N MET A 1 4.48 40.92 -88.20
CA MET A 1 5.71 40.66 -88.95
C MET A 1 6.82 41.52 -88.37
N PRO A 2 8.04 41.12 -88.23
CA PRO A 2 8.69 39.83 -88.39
C PRO A 2 9.35 39.32 -87.09
N ARG A 3 9.49 38.06 -86.94
CA ARG A 3 10.63 37.11 -87.04
C ARG A 3 11.81 37.46 -86.13
N SER A 4 11.96 36.58 -85.12
CA SER A 4 12.85 35.45 -84.93
C SER A 4 14.32 35.77 -84.70
N PHE A 5 14.86 35.27 -83.61
CA PHE A 5 16.10 34.47 -83.69
C PHE A 5 16.35 33.81 -82.32
N GLN A 6 16.34 32.50 -82.29
CA GLN A 6 17.04 31.69 -81.28
C GLN A 6 18.47 31.50 -81.69
N PRO A 7 19.35 31.30 -80.81
CA PRO A 7 20.29 30.18 -80.97
C PRO A 7 20.32 29.22 -79.80
N ARG A 8 20.57 28.03 -80.22
CA ARG A 8 20.74 26.75 -79.44
C ARG A 8 22.12 26.67 -78.80
N PRO A 9 22.34 25.61 -78.06
CA PRO A 9 23.19 25.52 -76.88
C PRO A 9 24.57 24.94 -77.16
N ASP A 10 25.43 25.01 -76.18
CA ASP A 10 26.61 24.12 -76.10
C ASP A 10 26.75 23.46 -74.77
N PRO A 11 27.12 22.18 -74.76
CA PRO A 11 27.20 21.37 -73.61
C PRO A 11 28.63 21.26 -73.08
N SER A 12 28.84 21.44 -71.87
CA SER A 12 29.90 20.71 -71.11
C SER A 12 30.22 21.40 -69.80
N SER A 13 29.80 20.85 -68.75
CA SER A 13 30.73 20.40 -67.65
C SER A 13 29.98 19.73 -66.57
N ARG A 14 30.20 18.45 -66.53
CA ARG A 14 29.84 17.60 -65.41
C ARG A 14 30.69 18.02 -64.21
N LEU A 15 30.07 18.38 -63.12
CA LEU A 15 30.67 18.22 -61.80
C LEU A 15 29.68 17.55 -60.88
N MET A 16 29.96 16.31 -60.58
CA MET A 16 29.33 15.49 -59.56
C MET A 16 29.58 16.12 -58.18
N TRP A 17 28.53 16.53 -57.52
CA TRP A 17 28.56 16.72 -56.07
C TRP A 17 27.67 15.66 -55.47
N ALA A 18 28.30 14.59 -54.99
CA ALA A 18 27.70 13.59 -54.13
C ALA A 18 27.51 14.22 -52.72
N GLY A 19 26.32 14.71 -52.48
CA GLY A 19 25.93 15.14 -51.14
C GLY A 19 25.62 13.93 -50.28
N LEU A 20 26.53 13.59 -49.37
CA LEU A 20 26.33 12.60 -48.32
C LEU A 20 25.30 13.13 -47.32
N CYS A 21 24.05 12.68 -47.41
CA CYS A 21 23.07 12.86 -46.34
C CYS A 21 23.42 11.89 -45.21
N ALA A 22 24.17 12.33 -44.22
CA ALA A 22 24.34 11.64 -42.96
C ALA A 22 23.02 11.75 -42.18
N VAL A 23 22.22 10.69 -42.23
CA VAL A 23 21.07 10.49 -41.33
C VAL A 23 21.63 10.19 -39.94
N ALA A 24 21.75 11.22 -39.10
CA ALA A 24 21.99 11.02 -37.67
C ALA A 24 20.72 10.41 -37.06
N LEU A 25 20.68 9.07 -36.93
CA LEU A 25 19.72 8.42 -36.02
C LEU A 25 20.08 8.87 -34.60
N GLY A 26 19.38 9.87 -34.09
CA GLY A 26 19.34 10.17 -32.67
C GLY A 26 18.68 8.99 -31.96
N LEU A 27 19.47 8.14 -31.32
CA LEU A 27 18.93 7.25 -30.27
C LEU A 27 18.36 8.18 -29.18
N ALA A 28 17.05 8.39 -29.20
CA ALA A 28 16.34 8.90 -28.05
C ALA A 28 16.50 7.86 -26.96
N ALA A 29 17.43 8.07 -26.02
CA ALA A 29 17.48 7.33 -24.78
C ALA A 29 16.14 7.55 -24.10
N LEU A 30 15.27 6.53 -24.13
CA LEU A 30 14.07 6.49 -23.29
C LEU A 30 14.58 6.66 -21.84
N PRO A 31 14.02 7.57 -21.05
CA PRO A 31 14.37 7.65 -19.66
C PRO A 31 14.09 6.27 -19.06
N ASP A 32 15.15 5.62 -18.61
CA ASP A 32 15.06 4.43 -17.79
C ASP A 32 14.17 4.83 -16.60
N GLN A 33 12.96 4.25 -16.52
CA GLN A 33 12.08 4.50 -15.39
C GLN A 33 12.79 3.86 -14.21
N ALA A 34 13.57 4.67 -13.49
CA ALA A 34 14.23 4.25 -12.28
C ALA A 34 13.18 3.53 -11.42
N ALA A 35 13.34 2.22 -11.27
CA ALA A 35 12.42 1.39 -10.53
C ALA A 35 12.26 1.99 -9.13
N ALA A 36 11.02 2.18 -8.73
CA ALA A 36 10.68 2.84 -7.49
C ALA A 36 10.97 1.89 -6.32
N GLN A 37 12.18 1.97 -5.77
CA GLN A 37 12.63 1.14 -4.66
C GLN A 37 12.65 1.93 -3.37
N GLY A 38 12.22 1.31 -2.28
CA GLY A 38 12.20 1.96 -0.99
C GLY A 38 12.16 1.00 0.18
N ARG A 39 12.55 1.52 1.34
CA ARG A 39 12.47 0.79 2.60
C ARG A 39 11.83 1.65 3.67
N LEU A 40 11.01 1.02 4.50
CA LEU A 40 10.47 1.57 5.74
C LEU A 40 10.94 0.74 6.93
N ASP A 41 11.32 1.44 8.02
CA ASP A 41 11.48 0.90 9.36
C ASP A 41 10.71 1.81 10.31
N ALA A 42 9.57 1.33 10.81
CA ALA A 42 8.67 2.09 11.66
C ALA A 42 8.43 1.39 12.99
N GLN A 43 8.33 2.20 14.06
CA GLN A 43 7.89 1.78 15.38
C GLN A 43 6.66 2.61 15.77
N TYR A 44 5.72 1.97 16.41
CA TYR A 44 4.44 2.56 16.79
C TYR A 44 4.17 2.40 18.27
N GLU A 45 3.47 3.39 18.81
CA GLU A 45 2.83 3.30 20.11
C GLU A 45 1.31 3.32 19.94
N ALA A 46 0.64 2.41 20.64
CA ALA A 46 -0.82 2.39 20.72
C ALA A 46 -1.25 2.98 22.06
N THR A 47 -2.21 3.91 22.02
CA THR A 47 -2.84 4.50 23.20
C THR A 47 -4.36 4.30 23.18
N LEU A 48 -4.98 4.26 24.35
CA LEU A 48 -6.41 4.30 24.56
C LEU A 48 -6.72 5.40 25.57
N ALA A 49 -7.54 6.39 25.18
CA ALA A 49 -7.82 7.58 25.98
C ALA A 49 -6.53 8.26 26.49
N GLY A 50 -5.46 8.28 25.67
CA GLY A 50 -4.16 8.84 26.00
C GLY A 50 -3.25 7.96 26.85
N ILE A 51 -3.71 6.78 27.28
CA ILE A 51 -2.92 5.84 28.08
C ILE A 51 -2.20 4.86 27.14
N PRO A 52 -0.86 4.69 27.22
CA PRO A 52 -0.14 3.70 26.43
C PRO A 52 -0.60 2.27 26.75
N VAL A 53 -1.03 1.53 25.71
CA VAL A 53 -1.58 0.18 25.83
C VAL A 53 -0.84 -0.86 24.99
N GLY A 54 -0.01 -0.43 24.05
CA GLY A 54 0.70 -1.34 23.17
C GLY A 54 1.85 -0.69 22.41
N LYS A 55 2.71 -1.53 21.85
CA LYS A 55 3.79 -1.12 20.94
C LYS A 55 3.87 -2.10 19.79
N GLY A 56 4.36 -1.63 18.64
CA GLY A 56 4.56 -2.44 17.47
C GLY A 56 5.67 -1.92 16.58
N ALA A 57 6.07 -2.74 15.63
CA ALA A 57 7.01 -2.37 14.59
C ALA A 57 6.51 -2.86 13.23
N TRP A 58 6.84 -2.14 12.18
CA TRP A 58 6.54 -2.51 10.80
C TRP A 58 7.73 -2.19 9.92
N THR A 59 8.20 -3.19 9.19
CA THR A 59 9.23 -3.06 8.16
C THR A 59 8.63 -3.37 6.81
N VAL A 60 8.96 -2.56 5.79
CA VAL A 60 8.57 -2.77 4.41
C VAL A 60 9.80 -2.61 3.54
N ASP A 61 10.00 -3.52 2.63
CA ASP A 61 11.09 -3.52 1.65
C ASP A 61 10.47 -3.65 0.26
N ILE A 62 10.69 -2.65 -0.60
CA ILE A 62 10.15 -2.60 -1.96
C ILE A 62 11.33 -2.57 -2.93
N GLY A 63 11.47 -3.62 -3.72
CA GLY A 63 12.44 -3.75 -4.80
C GLY A 63 11.81 -3.46 -6.17
N ASP A 64 12.52 -3.84 -7.23
CA ASP A 64 12.08 -3.64 -8.62
C ASP A 64 10.85 -4.49 -8.96
N ASP A 65 10.87 -5.74 -8.58
CA ASP A 65 9.89 -6.77 -8.95
C ASP A 65 9.22 -7.45 -7.75
N GLN A 66 9.75 -7.25 -6.55
CA GLN A 66 9.29 -7.92 -5.34
C GLN A 66 9.18 -6.95 -4.16
N PHE A 67 8.24 -7.25 -3.26
CA PHE A 67 8.16 -6.58 -1.96
C PHE A 67 8.05 -7.60 -0.83
N SER A 68 8.46 -7.19 0.34
CA SER A 68 8.20 -7.88 1.60
C SER A 68 7.80 -6.88 2.68
N ALA A 69 6.90 -7.30 3.55
CA ALA A 69 6.47 -6.52 4.70
C ALA A 69 6.37 -7.44 5.91
N ALA A 70 6.82 -6.97 7.07
CA ALA A 70 6.71 -7.71 8.32
C ALA A 70 6.36 -6.78 9.47
N ALA A 71 5.40 -7.19 10.28
CA ALA A 71 4.96 -6.44 11.44
C ALA A 71 4.93 -7.33 12.68
N ASN A 72 5.16 -6.70 13.82
CA ASN A 72 4.92 -7.31 15.12
C ASN A 72 4.35 -6.28 16.09
N GLY A 73 3.69 -6.73 17.13
CA GLY A 73 3.17 -5.85 18.15
C GLY A 73 2.67 -6.62 19.36
N GLY A 74 2.40 -5.89 20.42
CA GLY A 74 1.89 -6.48 21.63
C GLY A 74 1.44 -5.43 22.64
N THR A 75 0.66 -5.89 23.61
CA THR A 75 0.24 -5.06 24.74
C THR A 75 1.41 -4.66 25.60
N SER A 76 1.36 -3.44 26.11
CA SER A 76 2.38 -2.88 27.00
C SER A 76 1.75 -2.20 28.22
N GLY A 77 2.60 -1.75 29.16
CA GLY A 77 2.15 -1.05 30.35
C GLY A 77 1.22 -1.89 31.23
N LEU A 78 0.28 -1.22 31.87
CA LEU A 78 -0.68 -1.85 32.79
C LEU A 78 -1.57 -2.88 32.08
N LEU A 79 -1.91 -2.66 30.81
CA LEU A 79 -2.78 -3.57 30.06
C LEU A 79 -2.15 -4.95 29.89
N LYS A 80 -0.83 -5.06 29.82
CA LYS A 80 -0.11 -6.34 29.70
C LYS A 80 -0.37 -7.26 30.90
N ALA A 81 -0.59 -6.69 32.09
CA ALA A 81 -0.87 -7.49 33.29
C ALA A 81 -2.26 -8.11 33.32
N PHE A 82 -3.24 -7.52 32.63
CA PHE A 82 -4.64 -7.94 32.66
C PHE A 82 -5.11 -8.59 31.35
N ALA A 83 -4.56 -8.18 30.24
CA ALA A 83 -4.96 -8.60 28.90
C ALA A 83 -3.75 -8.71 27.96
N GLY A 84 -2.74 -9.50 28.39
CA GLY A 84 -1.53 -9.69 27.62
C GLY A 84 -1.79 -10.36 26.27
N GLY A 85 -1.20 -9.83 25.21
CA GLY A 85 -1.25 -10.42 23.89
C GLY A 85 -0.16 -9.85 22.99
N SER A 86 0.24 -10.63 21.99
CA SER A 86 1.19 -10.23 20.95
C SER A 86 0.73 -10.77 19.61
N GLY A 87 1.20 -10.16 18.53
CA GLY A 87 0.92 -10.61 17.19
C GLY A 87 2.09 -10.34 16.26
N THR A 88 2.14 -11.14 15.21
CA THR A 88 3.07 -10.97 14.09
C THR A 88 2.28 -11.06 12.79
N GLY A 89 2.77 -10.41 11.75
CA GLY A 89 2.23 -10.51 10.40
C GLY A 89 3.34 -10.38 9.39
N ALA A 90 3.19 -11.05 8.26
CA ALA A 90 4.10 -10.92 7.13
C ALA A 90 3.31 -11.02 5.82
N ALA A 91 3.70 -10.20 4.85
CA ALA A 91 3.24 -10.27 3.47
C ALA A 91 4.42 -10.19 2.52
N GLN A 92 4.33 -10.89 1.41
CA GLN A 92 5.30 -10.78 0.33
C GLN A 92 4.60 -10.94 -1.02
N GLY A 93 5.21 -10.40 -2.04
CA GLY A 93 4.62 -10.44 -3.37
C GLY A 93 5.47 -9.75 -4.42
N ARG A 94 4.83 -9.42 -5.52
CA ARG A 94 5.46 -8.77 -6.66
C ARG A 94 5.11 -7.29 -6.71
N VAL A 95 6.01 -6.52 -7.31
CA VAL A 95 5.76 -5.14 -7.71
C VAL A 95 5.41 -5.14 -9.19
N VAL A 96 4.23 -4.67 -9.55
CA VAL A 96 3.74 -4.62 -10.93
C VAL A 96 3.27 -3.20 -11.21
N ASN A 97 3.97 -2.48 -12.06
CA ASN A 97 3.70 -1.06 -12.36
C ASN A 97 3.63 -0.18 -11.09
N GLY A 98 4.51 -0.47 -10.12
CA GLY A 98 4.56 0.22 -8.83
C GLY A 98 3.51 -0.25 -7.81
N ALA A 99 2.53 -1.04 -8.19
CA ALA A 99 1.53 -1.61 -7.30
C ALA A 99 2.02 -2.90 -6.64
N LEU A 100 1.66 -3.09 -5.37
CA LEU A 100 2.02 -4.27 -4.59
C LEU A 100 0.97 -5.38 -4.83
N VAL A 101 1.41 -6.50 -5.40
CA VAL A 101 0.56 -7.66 -5.68
C VAL A 101 1.00 -8.80 -4.77
N SER A 102 0.25 -9.01 -3.70
CA SER A 102 0.54 -10.05 -2.70
C SER A 102 0.48 -11.45 -3.30
N THR A 103 1.43 -12.30 -2.88
CA THR A 103 1.44 -13.73 -3.19
C THR A 103 1.28 -14.60 -1.93
N ASN A 104 1.75 -14.10 -0.80
CA ASN A 104 1.67 -14.82 0.46
C ASN A 104 1.40 -13.84 1.61
N TYR A 105 0.58 -14.26 2.53
CA TYR A 105 0.32 -13.59 3.79
C TYR A 105 0.28 -14.59 4.93
N SER A 106 0.83 -14.21 6.07
CA SER A 106 0.69 -14.95 7.32
C SER A 106 0.52 -13.99 8.49
N ALA A 107 -0.23 -14.42 9.49
CA ALA A 107 -0.37 -13.71 10.74
C ALA A 107 -0.46 -14.70 11.90
N SER A 108 0.04 -14.31 13.05
CA SER A 108 -0.14 -15.09 14.29
C SER A 108 -0.49 -14.14 15.43
N THR A 109 -1.45 -14.53 16.24
CA THR A 109 -1.86 -13.80 17.44
C THR A 109 -1.81 -14.72 18.62
N THR A 110 -1.08 -14.32 19.65
CA THR A 110 -0.96 -15.06 20.92
C THR A 110 -1.58 -14.24 22.04
N THR A 111 -2.47 -14.86 22.77
CA THR A 111 -3.06 -14.34 24.01
C THR A 111 -2.72 -15.29 25.17
N SER A 112 -3.07 -14.91 26.40
CA SER A 112 -2.90 -15.81 27.56
C SER A 112 -3.67 -17.13 27.44
N LYS A 113 -4.66 -17.22 26.53
CA LYS A 113 -5.56 -18.37 26.40
C LYS A 113 -5.28 -19.21 25.16
N LYS A 114 -4.81 -18.62 24.08
CA LYS A 114 -4.61 -19.32 22.80
C LYS A 114 -3.61 -18.60 21.90
N THR A 115 -3.02 -19.37 21.01
CA THR A 115 -2.37 -18.86 19.79
C THR A 115 -3.24 -19.22 18.60
N GLU A 116 -3.42 -18.29 17.68
CA GLU A 116 -4.12 -18.47 16.43
C GLU A 116 -3.22 -18.01 15.29
N SER A 117 -3.09 -18.81 14.24
CA SER A 117 -2.29 -18.51 13.07
C SER A 117 -3.15 -18.52 11.81
N ILE A 118 -2.87 -17.64 10.89
CA ILE A 118 -3.53 -17.53 9.59
C ILE A 118 -2.44 -17.59 8.53
N HIS A 119 -2.70 -18.29 7.44
CA HIS A 119 -1.87 -18.28 6.25
C HIS A 119 -2.73 -18.18 5.00
N MET A 120 -2.24 -17.49 3.98
CA MET A 120 -2.90 -17.36 2.68
C MET A 120 -1.89 -17.36 1.55
N ALA A 121 -2.21 -18.09 0.46
CA ALA A 121 -1.55 -17.96 -0.82
C ALA A 121 -2.48 -17.28 -1.81
N LEU A 122 -1.97 -16.26 -2.51
CA LEU A 122 -2.73 -15.44 -3.46
C LEU A 122 -2.07 -15.46 -4.85
N ALA A 123 -2.89 -15.34 -5.87
CA ALA A 123 -2.43 -15.11 -7.24
C ALA A 123 -3.32 -14.05 -7.89
N ASN A 124 -2.69 -12.91 -8.25
CA ASN A 124 -3.37 -11.77 -8.89
C ASN A 124 -4.66 -11.36 -8.16
N GLY A 125 -4.55 -11.14 -6.83
CA GLY A 125 -5.69 -10.75 -6.00
C GLY A 125 -6.73 -11.84 -5.76
N THR A 126 -6.46 -13.09 -6.14
CA THR A 126 -7.36 -14.23 -5.84
C THR A 126 -6.70 -15.14 -4.81
N VAL A 127 -7.38 -15.37 -3.71
CA VAL A 127 -6.96 -16.34 -2.69
C VAL A 127 -7.09 -17.74 -3.28
N LYS A 128 -5.98 -18.46 -3.37
CA LYS A 128 -5.89 -19.83 -3.87
C LYS A 128 -5.98 -20.86 -2.76
N GLU A 129 -5.35 -20.53 -1.64
CA GLU A 129 -5.30 -21.37 -0.46
C GLU A 129 -5.27 -20.48 0.78
N TYR A 130 -5.92 -20.89 1.84
CA TYR A 130 -5.84 -20.27 3.16
C TYR A 130 -6.17 -21.27 4.26
N GLY A 131 -5.64 -21.02 5.44
CA GLY A 131 -5.94 -21.81 6.63
C GLY A 131 -5.88 -20.97 7.90
N ILE A 132 -6.57 -21.42 8.92
CA ILE A 132 -6.59 -20.85 10.26
C ILE A 132 -6.33 -21.98 11.24
N GLU A 133 -5.33 -21.83 12.09
CA GLU A 133 -4.98 -22.80 13.11
C GLU A 133 -5.03 -22.20 14.52
N PRO A 134 -5.74 -22.85 15.48
CA PRO A 134 -6.63 -24.01 15.30
C PRO A 134 -7.88 -23.65 14.49
N ASP A 135 -8.51 -24.65 13.90
CA ASP A 135 -9.76 -24.46 13.15
C ASP A 135 -10.76 -23.64 13.97
N PRO A 136 -11.31 -22.56 13.39
CA PRO A 136 -12.30 -21.76 14.11
C PRO A 136 -13.58 -22.56 14.32
N PRO A 137 -14.25 -22.41 15.47
CA PRO A 137 -15.53 -23.08 15.70
C PRO A 137 -16.55 -22.64 14.65
N VAL A 138 -17.36 -23.60 14.20
CA VAL A 138 -18.49 -23.32 13.32
C VAL A 138 -19.49 -22.45 14.07
N ASP A 139 -19.90 -21.37 13.46
CA ASP A 139 -20.89 -20.43 13.99
C ASP A 139 -22.00 -20.27 12.93
N PRO A 140 -23.24 -20.76 13.22
CA PRO A 140 -24.34 -20.76 12.26
C PRO A 140 -24.79 -19.34 11.84
N ASP A 141 -24.53 -18.34 12.69
CA ASP A 141 -24.91 -16.95 12.42
C ASP A 141 -23.88 -16.21 11.55
N ARG A 142 -22.77 -16.88 11.23
CA ARG A 142 -21.72 -16.29 10.39
C ARG A 142 -22.13 -16.29 8.92
N ILE A 143 -22.06 -15.13 8.30
CA ILE A 143 -22.26 -15.00 6.85
C ILE A 143 -21.17 -15.80 6.11
N PRO A 144 -21.55 -16.79 5.26
CA PRO A 144 -20.57 -17.61 4.55
C PRO A 144 -19.68 -16.81 3.62
N VAL A 145 -18.40 -17.19 3.54
CA VAL A 145 -17.46 -16.67 2.53
C VAL A 145 -17.48 -17.61 1.33
N THR A 146 -17.88 -17.11 0.18
CA THR A 146 -17.88 -17.85 -1.09
C THR A 146 -16.61 -17.58 -1.91
N ASP A 147 -16.43 -18.32 -3.00
CA ASP A 147 -15.30 -18.12 -3.91
C ASP A 147 -15.29 -16.71 -4.55
N ALA A 148 -16.47 -16.12 -4.75
CA ALA A 148 -16.59 -14.78 -5.29
C ALA A 148 -15.96 -13.72 -4.37
N GLN A 149 -16.13 -13.86 -3.05
CA GLN A 149 -15.58 -12.93 -2.07
C GLN A 149 -14.07 -13.10 -1.82
N ARG A 150 -13.45 -14.13 -2.38
CA ARG A 150 -11.99 -14.37 -2.32
C ARG A 150 -11.25 -13.93 -3.58
N ARG A 151 -11.93 -13.19 -4.49
CA ARG A 151 -11.36 -12.63 -5.71
C ARG A 151 -11.31 -11.11 -5.66
N GLY A 152 -10.26 -10.54 -6.27
CA GLY A 152 -10.04 -9.10 -6.30
C GLY A 152 -9.77 -8.53 -4.90
N VAL A 153 -9.05 -9.26 -4.06
CA VAL A 153 -8.81 -8.90 -2.67
C VAL A 153 -7.30 -8.68 -2.37
N TYR A 154 -7.05 -7.89 -1.36
CA TYR A 154 -5.76 -7.76 -0.69
C TYR A 154 -5.76 -8.56 0.61
N ASP A 155 -4.60 -8.99 1.07
CA ASP A 155 -4.39 -9.31 2.47
C ASP A 155 -4.36 -8.03 3.32
N PRO A 156 -4.53 -8.11 4.66
CA PRO A 156 -4.60 -6.94 5.52
C PRO A 156 -3.36 -6.05 5.49
N MET A 157 -2.17 -6.63 5.31
CA MET A 157 -0.92 -5.88 5.30
C MET A 157 -0.71 -5.14 3.98
N SER A 158 -0.94 -5.80 2.85
CA SER A 158 -0.87 -5.17 1.53
C SER A 158 -1.99 -4.15 1.34
N GLY A 159 -3.20 -4.41 1.87
CA GLY A 159 -4.32 -3.47 1.82
C GLY A 159 -4.14 -2.20 2.66
N ALA A 160 -3.20 -2.22 3.62
CA ALA A 160 -2.83 -1.03 4.40
C ALA A 160 -1.82 -0.13 3.67
N MET A 161 -1.25 -0.57 2.55
CA MET A 161 -0.27 0.16 1.74
C MET A 161 -0.94 0.71 0.48
N ILE A 162 -1.09 2.03 0.39
CA ILE A 162 -1.74 2.69 -0.74
C ILE A 162 -0.73 2.95 -1.85
N HIS A 163 -0.96 2.38 -3.04
CA HIS A 163 -0.26 2.80 -4.26
C HIS A 163 -1.00 3.98 -4.90
N VAL A 164 -0.30 5.10 -5.08
CA VAL A 164 -0.84 6.28 -5.77
C VAL A 164 -0.34 6.28 -7.22
N PRO A 165 -1.18 5.98 -8.21
CA PRO A 165 -0.77 5.90 -9.61
C PRO A 165 -0.41 7.29 -10.18
N GLY A 166 0.21 7.29 -11.38
CA GLY A 166 0.56 8.52 -12.10
C GLY A 166 1.90 9.13 -11.69
N THR A 167 2.14 10.38 -12.06
CA THR A 167 3.42 11.10 -11.87
C THR A 167 3.31 12.31 -10.94
N ALA A 168 2.11 12.74 -10.58
CA ALA A 168 1.88 13.82 -9.62
C ALA A 168 2.36 13.45 -8.21
N ASP A 169 2.40 14.41 -7.30
CA ASP A 169 2.78 14.16 -5.90
C ASP A 169 1.87 13.08 -5.29
N PRO A 170 2.41 11.97 -4.75
CA PRO A 170 1.61 10.96 -4.09
C PRO A 170 0.91 11.48 -2.83
N LEU A 171 1.43 12.53 -2.19
CA LEU A 171 0.77 13.19 -1.06
C LEU A 171 -0.25 14.21 -1.55
N SER A 172 -1.36 13.73 -2.04
CA SER A 172 -2.44 14.56 -2.58
C SER A 172 -3.82 14.01 -2.16
N PRO A 173 -4.90 14.77 -2.29
CA PRO A 173 -6.26 14.30 -2.00
C PRO A 173 -6.63 13.01 -2.75
N GLU A 174 -6.10 12.80 -3.95
CA GLU A 174 -6.35 11.64 -4.79
C GLU A 174 -5.91 10.33 -4.12
N ALA A 175 -4.93 10.36 -3.22
CA ALA A 175 -4.51 9.19 -2.45
C ALA A 175 -5.64 8.60 -1.59
N CYS A 176 -6.63 9.42 -1.21
CA CYS A 176 -7.80 8.97 -0.46
C CYS A 176 -8.97 8.52 -1.35
N HIS A 177 -8.90 8.73 -2.67
CA HIS A 177 -9.94 8.26 -3.59
C HIS A 177 -9.70 6.81 -4.01
N THR A 178 -9.53 5.94 -3.04
CA THR A 178 -9.24 4.52 -3.23
C THR A 178 -10.00 3.68 -2.22
N GLY A 179 -10.02 2.39 -2.44
CA GLY A 179 -10.58 1.41 -1.54
C GLY A 179 -9.75 0.14 -1.54
N ALA A 180 -9.78 -0.57 -0.43
CA ALA A 180 -9.12 -1.85 -0.27
C ALA A 180 -10.15 -2.93 0.06
N PRO A 181 -10.51 -3.79 -0.92
CA PRO A 181 -11.24 -5.03 -0.66
C PRO A 181 -10.29 -6.02 0.05
N ILE A 182 -10.52 -6.30 1.32
CA ILE A 182 -9.61 -7.11 2.14
C ILE A 182 -10.25 -8.46 2.47
N PHE A 183 -9.45 -9.52 2.39
CA PHE A 183 -9.73 -10.81 2.99
C PHE A 183 -8.62 -11.15 3.98
N ASP A 184 -8.98 -11.36 5.25
CA ASP A 184 -8.03 -11.60 6.33
C ASP A 184 -7.85 -13.07 6.70
N GLY A 185 -8.38 -13.99 5.87
CA GLY A 185 -8.45 -15.42 6.13
C GLY A 185 -9.76 -15.85 6.78
N ARG A 186 -10.51 -14.94 7.38
CA ARG A 186 -11.79 -15.21 8.06
C ARG A 186 -12.91 -14.35 7.52
N MET A 187 -12.66 -13.10 7.29
CA MET A 187 -13.63 -12.07 6.95
C MET A 187 -13.25 -11.37 5.65
N ARG A 188 -14.25 -11.12 4.83
CA ARG A 188 -14.18 -10.24 3.67
C ARG A 188 -14.84 -8.91 4.03
N TYR A 189 -14.11 -7.82 3.88
CA TYR A 189 -14.61 -6.46 4.14
C TYR A 189 -13.97 -5.46 3.18
N ASP A 190 -14.65 -4.36 2.95
CA ASP A 190 -14.13 -3.22 2.19
C ASP A 190 -13.75 -2.10 3.15
N LEU A 191 -12.60 -1.50 2.88
CA LEU A 191 -12.25 -0.19 3.41
C LEU A 191 -12.34 0.80 2.27
N SER A 192 -13.17 1.84 2.41
CA SER A 192 -13.19 2.99 1.51
C SER A 192 -12.62 4.21 2.20
N LEU A 193 -11.95 5.05 1.42
CA LEU A 193 -11.25 6.23 1.94
C LEU A 193 -11.81 7.48 1.27
N ASP A 194 -11.96 8.56 2.07
CA ASP A 194 -12.27 9.91 1.59
C ASP A 194 -11.24 10.91 2.11
N PHE A 195 -10.84 11.86 1.26
CA PHE A 195 -9.92 12.91 1.67
C PHE A 195 -10.53 13.78 2.77
N LYS A 196 -9.74 14.06 3.79
CA LYS A 196 -10.15 14.90 4.91
C LYS A 196 -9.33 16.19 5.00
N ARG A 197 -8.00 16.09 5.01
CA ARG A 197 -7.08 17.24 5.10
C ARG A 197 -5.63 16.80 4.87
N MET A 198 -4.79 17.79 4.66
CA MET A 198 -3.33 17.62 4.78
C MET A 198 -2.90 18.05 6.19
N GLU A 199 -1.93 17.35 6.74
CA GLU A 199 -1.28 17.69 8.02
C GLU A 199 0.23 17.63 7.88
N THR A 200 0.95 18.24 8.82
CA THR A 200 2.38 18.02 9.03
C THR A 200 2.56 17.22 10.30
N VAL A 201 3.30 16.13 10.20
CA VAL A 201 3.62 15.26 11.35
C VAL A 201 5.11 15.22 11.60
N ARG A 202 5.47 14.76 12.80
CA ARG A 202 6.86 14.57 13.22
C ARG A 202 6.95 13.33 14.10
N ALA A 203 7.63 12.29 13.63
CA ALA A 203 8.05 11.19 14.48
C ALA A 203 9.17 11.65 15.42
N GLU A 204 9.31 11.02 16.57
CA GLU A 204 10.46 11.27 17.47
C GLU A 204 11.76 10.99 16.74
N LYS A 205 11.76 9.98 15.83
CA LYS A 205 12.91 9.59 15.05
C LYS A 205 12.53 9.33 13.58
N GLY A 206 13.17 10.05 12.67
CA GLY A 206 13.02 9.86 11.23
C GLY A 206 12.11 10.89 10.58
N TYR A 207 10.96 10.49 10.04
CA TYR A 207 10.10 11.31 9.20
C TYR A 207 9.56 12.56 9.92
N GLN A 208 9.73 13.68 9.24
CA GLN A 208 9.06 14.93 9.54
C GLN A 208 8.61 15.54 8.22
N GLY A 209 7.32 15.72 8.03
CA GLY A 209 6.79 16.22 6.77
C GLY A 209 5.28 16.11 6.65
N PRO A 210 4.75 16.41 5.44
CA PRO A 210 3.32 16.35 5.18
C PRO A 210 2.80 14.91 5.13
N VAL A 211 1.57 14.73 5.56
CA VAL A 211 0.78 13.49 5.44
C VAL A 211 -0.59 13.82 4.87
N VAL A 212 -1.17 12.87 4.14
CA VAL A 212 -2.56 12.96 3.73
C VAL A 212 -3.42 12.21 4.74
N VAL A 213 -4.44 12.88 5.27
CA VAL A 213 -5.39 12.30 6.23
C VAL A 213 -6.66 11.93 5.50
N CYS A 214 -6.98 10.64 5.54
CA CYS A 214 -8.21 10.09 4.97
C CYS A 214 -9.17 9.68 6.09
N ALA A 215 -10.46 9.94 5.91
CA ALA A 215 -11.52 9.25 6.62
C ALA A 215 -11.60 7.82 6.11
N VAL A 216 -11.92 6.87 6.99
CA VAL A 216 -12.00 5.44 6.65
C VAL A 216 -13.38 4.90 6.99
N TYR A 217 -13.98 4.19 6.06
CA TYR A 217 -15.27 3.54 6.23
C TYR A 217 -15.10 2.03 6.08
N PHE A 218 -15.66 1.30 7.03
CA PHE A 218 -15.63 -0.15 7.08
C PHE A 218 -16.96 -0.72 6.64
N THR A 219 -16.94 -1.61 5.63
CA THR A 219 -18.11 -2.34 5.14
C THR A 219 -17.84 -3.84 5.21
N PRO A 220 -18.47 -4.57 6.15
CA PRO A 220 -18.35 -6.04 6.19
C PRO A 220 -19.11 -6.66 5.02
N VAL A 221 -18.53 -7.65 4.35
CA VAL A 221 -19.10 -8.30 3.16
C VAL A 221 -19.47 -9.76 3.45
N ALA A 222 -18.56 -10.53 4.04
CA ALA A 222 -18.79 -11.94 4.38
C ALA A 222 -17.85 -12.38 5.52
N GLY A 223 -18.10 -13.54 6.10
CA GLY A 223 -17.26 -14.09 7.18
C GLY A 223 -17.50 -13.46 8.56
N TYR A 224 -18.40 -12.51 8.67
CA TYR A 224 -18.75 -11.84 9.92
C TYR A 224 -20.06 -12.35 10.50
N ILE A 225 -20.31 -12.04 11.78
CA ILE A 225 -21.58 -12.30 12.46
C ILE A 225 -22.28 -10.95 12.61
N PRO A 226 -23.46 -10.72 11.96
CA PRO A 226 -24.11 -9.41 11.88
C PRO A 226 -24.39 -8.76 13.24
N ASP A 227 -24.77 -9.56 14.21
CA ASP A 227 -25.18 -9.06 15.53
C ASP A 227 -24.03 -8.78 16.49
N ARG A 228 -22.79 -9.03 16.11
CA ARG A 228 -21.64 -8.68 16.95
C ARG A 228 -21.52 -7.15 17.11
N ALA A 229 -21.46 -6.71 18.35
CA ALA A 229 -21.39 -5.30 18.70
C ALA A 229 -20.24 -4.56 17.99
N VAL A 230 -19.07 -5.19 17.86
CA VAL A 230 -17.91 -4.61 17.17
C VAL A 230 -18.17 -4.39 15.68
N ILE A 231 -18.90 -5.31 15.01
CA ILE A 231 -19.25 -5.16 13.58
C ILE A 231 -20.23 -4.00 13.41
N LYS A 232 -21.30 -3.97 14.20
CA LYS A 232 -22.28 -2.87 14.19
C LYS A 232 -21.59 -1.52 14.47
N TYR A 233 -20.70 -1.50 15.45
CA TYR A 233 -19.97 -0.31 15.83
C TYR A 233 -19.09 0.22 14.70
N LEU A 234 -18.21 -0.63 14.14
CA LEU A 234 -17.30 -0.24 13.07
C LEU A 234 -18.04 0.16 11.79
N SER A 235 -19.11 -0.55 11.42
CA SER A 235 -19.92 -0.20 10.24
C SER A 235 -20.65 1.15 10.39
N ALA A 236 -20.95 1.56 11.62
CA ALA A 236 -21.58 2.85 11.91
C ALA A 236 -20.57 4.01 12.05
N GLN A 237 -19.28 3.72 12.19
CA GLN A 237 -18.27 4.76 12.39
C GLN A 237 -18.10 5.65 11.16
N ARG A 238 -17.95 6.98 11.44
CA ARG A 238 -17.69 8.02 10.42
C ARG A 238 -16.49 8.90 10.78
N HIS A 239 -15.79 8.54 11.86
CA HIS A 239 -14.69 9.31 12.44
C HIS A 239 -13.40 8.52 12.59
N ILE A 240 -13.28 7.37 11.90
CA ILE A 240 -11.99 6.68 11.78
C ILE A 240 -11.14 7.48 10.80
N GLU A 241 -9.90 7.76 11.18
CA GLU A 241 -8.94 8.50 10.36
C GLU A 241 -7.62 7.76 10.28
N ILE A 242 -7.01 7.81 9.10
CA ILE A 242 -5.62 7.37 8.90
C ILE A 242 -4.85 8.51 8.25
N ALA A 243 -3.73 8.90 8.86
CA ALA A 243 -2.73 9.77 8.25
C ALA A 243 -1.68 8.90 7.56
N PHE A 244 -1.48 9.10 6.27
CA PHE A 244 -0.55 8.33 5.46
C PHE A 244 0.70 9.15 5.15
N ALA A 245 1.87 8.53 5.33
CA ALA A 245 3.18 9.06 4.99
C ALA A 245 3.83 8.23 3.86
N PRO A 246 4.73 8.82 3.05
CA PRO A 246 5.33 8.13 1.92
C PRO A 246 6.51 7.24 2.32
N ILE A 247 6.69 6.13 1.62
CA ILE A 247 7.97 5.44 1.58
C ILE A 247 8.83 6.12 0.51
N ALA A 248 9.95 6.71 0.93
CA ALA A 248 10.85 7.45 0.03
C ALA A 248 11.29 6.59 -1.16
N GLY A 249 11.35 7.21 -2.34
CA GLY A 249 11.71 6.54 -3.59
C GLY A 249 10.59 5.70 -4.21
N THR A 250 9.40 5.69 -3.62
CA THR A 250 8.25 4.93 -4.13
C THR A 250 7.01 5.82 -4.25
N ARG A 251 5.95 5.25 -4.80
CA ARG A 251 4.62 5.86 -4.79
C ARG A 251 3.67 5.14 -3.82
N ILE A 252 4.25 4.51 -2.79
CA ILE A 252 3.51 3.81 -1.74
C ILE A 252 3.41 4.70 -0.51
N LEU A 253 2.19 4.86 -0.02
CA LEU A 253 1.88 5.50 1.24
C LEU A 253 1.51 4.44 2.29
N VAL A 254 1.95 4.67 3.52
CA VAL A 254 1.67 3.75 4.64
C VAL A 254 1.16 4.53 5.86
N PRO A 255 0.38 3.90 6.75
CA PRO A 255 -0.12 4.53 7.96
C PRO A 255 1.01 5.09 8.83
N PHE A 256 0.96 6.40 9.09
CA PHE A 256 1.76 7.08 10.10
C PHE A 256 1.01 7.15 11.43
N ARG A 257 -0.30 7.47 11.36
CA ARG A 257 -1.19 7.54 12.52
C ARG A 257 -2.56 7.02 12.14
N MET A 258 -3.17 6.22 13.01
CA MET A 258 -4.55 5.78 12.92
C MET A 258 -5.30 6.23 14.17
N VAL A 259 -6.51 6.75 14.00
CA VAL A 259 -7.38 7.21 15.08
C VAL A 259 -8.73 6.52 14.94
N ILE A 260 -9.14 5.83 15.99
CA ILE A 260 -10.42 5.11 16.05
C ILE A 260 -11.15 5.55 17.31
N PRO A 261 -12.27 6.27 17.21
CA PRO A 261 -13.14 6.49 18.36
C PRO A 261 -13.62 5.15 18.92
N THR A 262 -13.67 5.00 20.21
CA THR A 262 -14.24 3.81 20.88
C THR A 262 -15.12 4.25 22.06
N PRO A 263 -16.00 3.37 22.58
CA PRO A 263 -16.78 3.68 23.77
C PRO A 263 -15.93 3.96 25.02
N LEU A 264 -14.67 3.53 25.02
CA LEU A 264 -13.73 3.73 26.13
C LEU A 264 -12.82 4.95 25.93
N GLY A 265 -13.06 5.74 24.89
CA GLY A 265 -12.23 6.86 24.48
C GLY A 265 -11.55 6.61 23.12
N THR A 266 -10.71 7.53 22.72
CA THR A 266 -10.00 7.43 21.44
C THR A 266 -8.88 6.41 21.52
N ALA A 267 -8.92 5.39 20.66
CA ALA A 267 -7.78 4.53 20.37
C ALA A 267 -6.93 5.19 19.28
N MET A 268 -5.62 5.25 19.49
CA MET A 268 -4.68 5.81 18.53
C MET A 268 -3.47 4.89 18.40
N LEU A 269 -3.02 4.69 17.18
CA LEU A 269 -1.74 4.09 16.83
C LEU A 269 -0.93 5.16 16.10
N GLU A 270 0.24 5.51 16.59
CA GLU A 270 1.06 6.56 15.99
C GLU A 270 2.53 6.14 15.92
N ALA A 271 3.20 6.51 14.83
CA ALA A 271 4.60 6.22 14.62
C ALA A 271 5.47 7.10 15.54
N THR A 272 6.24 6.46 16.40
CA THR A 272 7.30 7.08 17.20
C THR A 272 8.63 7.08 16.45
N GLN A 273 8.89 6.07 15.65
CA GLN A 273 9.97 6.04 14.66
C GLN A 273 9.36 5.81 13.27
N PHE A 274 9.84 6.54 12.27
CA PHE A 274 9.43 6.35 10.88
C PHE A 274 10.61 6.67 9.96
N ILE A 275 11.46 5.68 9.73
CA ILE A 275 12.66 5.82 8.90
C ILE A 275 12.34 5.27 7.53
N THR A 276 12.39 6.13 6.52
CA THR A 276 12.14 5.76 5.13
C THR A 276 13.35 6.12 4.28
N GLN A 277 13.72 5.24 3.35
CA GLN A 277 14.90 5.39 2.50
C GLN A 277 14.56 4.97 1.07
N ALA A 278 14.88 5.85 0.12
CA ALA A 278 14.93 5.46 -1.29
C ALA A 278 16.13 4.54 -1.50
N ARG A 279 15.96 3.48 -2.28
CA ARG A 279 17.06 2.65 -2.75
C ARG A 279 17.38 3.01 -4.20
N VAL A 280 18.65 3.13 -4.51
CA VAL A 280 19.11 3.26 -5.89
C VAL A 280 19.22 1.85 -6.46
N ALA A 281 18.61 1.63 -7.63
CA ALA A 281 18.80 0.38 -8.38
C ALA A 281 20.31 0.13 -8.53
N LYS A 282 20.78 -1.06 -8.13
CA LYS A 282 22.15 -1.46 -8.43
C LYS A 282 22.22 -1.69 -9.93
N THR A 283 22.89 -0.79 -10.65
CA THR A 283 23.30 -1.03 -12.04
C THR A 283 24.17 -2.30 -12.04
N GLN A 284 23.68 -3.36 -12.63
CA GLN A 284 24.46 -4.59 -12.89
C GLN A 284 25.34 -4.37 -14.11
#